data_091ffb5c3b927e796c230b104e6dba01
#
_entry.id   091ffb5c3b927e796c230b104e6dba01
#
_cell.length_a   1.000
_cell.length_b   1.000
_cell.length_c   1.000
_cell.angle_alpha   90.00
_cell.angle_beta   90.00
_cell.angle_gamma   90.00
#
_symmetry.space_group_name_H-M   'P 1'
#
loop_
_entity.id
_entity.type
_entity.pdbx_description
1 polymer ?
#
loop_
_entity_poly.entity_id
_entity_poly.type
_entity_poly.pdbx_seq_one_letter_code
_entity_poly.pdbx_strand_id
1 'polypeptide(L)'
;MIEQIKSSEIKKFIEKNPNTVLLHVRKEDEWNTVGKPISDSLGIKNFFITISQDSGFIESVKKEINKENQILVMCAAGGRSIIAANLLQNEGYNTYNVSDGFSGNGQDLGWKNYGLPTN
;
A
#
# COMPACT_ATOMS: atom_id res chain seq x y z
N MET A 1 -15.54 3.29 -6.30
CA MET A 1 -14.72 2.14 -6.78
C MET A 1 -13.24 2.46 -6.59
N ILE A 2 -12.45 1.50 -6.14
CA ILE A 2 -11.02 1.69 -5.89
C ILE A 2 -10.22 1.47 -7.18
N GLU A 3 -9.39 2.43 -7.53
CA GLU A 3 -8.50 2.31 -8.69
C GLU A 3 -7.36 1.34 -8.37
N GLN A 4 -7.02 0.50 -9.35
CA GLN A 4 -5.97 -0.53 -9.22
C GLN A 4 -4.69 -0.04 -9.90
N ILE A 5 -3.56 -0.16 -9.19
CA ILE A 5 -2.24 0.22 -9.68
C ILE A 5 -1.33 -1.01 -9.58
N LYS A 6 -0.68 -1.38 -10.67
CA LYS A 6 0.29 -2.49 -10.67
C LYS A 6 1.65 -1.99 -10.20
N SER A 7 2.47 -2.90 -9.66
CA SER A 7 3.83 -2.57 -9.24
C SER A 7 4.64 -1.92 -10.37
N SER A 8 4.43 -2.38 -11.61
CA SER A 8 5.09 -1.80 -12.79
C SER A 8 4.69 -0.35 -13.07
N GLU A 9 3.58 0.12 -12.51
CA GLU A 9 3.06 1.47 -12.73
C GLU A 9 3.38 2.45 -11.59
N ILE A 10 3.93 1.95 -10.49
CA ILE A 10 4.12 2.75 -9.26
C ILE A 10 5.05 3.94 -9.49
N LYS A 11 6.17 3.76 -10.18
CA LYS A 11 7.13 4.85 -10.42
C LYS A 11 6.49 6.00 -11.17
N LYS A 12 5.72 5.70 -12.22
CA LYS A 12 4.99 6.74 -12.99
C LYS A 12 3.93 7.42 -12.14
N PHE A 13 3.24 6.63 -11.30
CA PHE A 13 2.22 7.18 -10.41
C PHE A 13 2.83 8.21 -9.46
N ILE A 14 3.98 7.89 -8.86
CA ILE A 14 4.67 8.78 -7.94
C ILE A 14 5.13 10.06 -8.64
N GLU A 15 5.62 9.95 -9.87
CA GLU A 15 6.05 11.12 -10.65
C GLU A 15 4.90 12.10 -10.87
N LYS A 16 3.70 11.59 -11.11
CA LYS A 16 2.50 12.41 -11.33
C LYS A 16 1.85 12.88 -10.03
N ASN A 17 2.12 12.19 -8.92
CA ASN A 17 1.50 12.45 -7.62
C ASN A 17 2.57 12.52 -6.54
N PRO A 18 3.29 13.65 -6.42
CA PRO A 18 4.45 13.74 -5.52
C PRO A 18 4.12 13.64 -4.04
N ASN A 19 2.86 13.79 -3.64
CA ASN A 19 2.42 13.63 -2.26
C ASN A 19 1.94 12.22 -1.95
N THR A 20 2.37 11.22 -2.74
CA THR A 20 2.03 9.82 -2.54
C THR A 20 2.75 9.23 -1.32
N VAL A 21 2.04 8.38 -0.58
CA VAL A 21 2.63 7.54 0.48
C VAL A 21 2.23 6.09 0.23
N LEU A 22 3.02 5.16 0.77
CA LEU A 22 2.74 3.73 0.70
C LEU A 22 2.23 3.26 2.07
N LEU A 23 1.08 2.59 2.09
CA LEU A 23 0.53 2.00 3.30
C LEU A 23 0.51 0.47 3.13
N HIS A 24 1.32 -0.22 3.93
CA HIS A 24 1.45 -1.66 3.90
C HIS A 24 0.61 -2.26 5.02
N VAL A 25 -0.36 -3.11 4.68
CA VAL A 25 -1.39 -3.57 5.64
C VAL A 25 -1.27 -5.05 6.03
N ARG A 26 -0.18 -5.73 5.63
CA ARG A 26 0.09 -7.10 6.08
C ARG A 26 0.42 -7.14 7.57
N LYS A 27 0.45 -8.35 8.13
CA LYS A 27 0.83 -8.56 9.53
C LYS A 27 2.34 -8.46 9.71
N GLU A 28 2.77 -8.13 10.92
CA GLU A 28 4.19 -7.98 11.25
C GLU A 28 5.01 -9.25 10.99
N ASP A 29 4.47 -10.42 11.29
CA ASP A 29 5.16 -11.69 11.03
C ASP A 29 5.40 -11.90 9.53
N GLU A 30 4.51 -11.43 8.67
CA GLU A 30 4.71 -11.47 7.22
C GLU A 30 5.87 -10.57 6.79
N TRP A 31 5.99 -9.38 7.39
CA TRP A 31 7.10 -8.47 7.10
C TRP A 31 8.44 -9.08 7.47
N ASN A 32 8.48 -9.75 8.60
CA ASN A 32 9.72 -10.32 9.14
C ASN A 32 10.15 -11.59 8.40
N THR A 33 9.20 -12.37 7.90
CA THR A 33 9.47 -13.67 7.26
C THR A 33 9.69 -13.56 5.74
N VAL A 34 8.83 -12.79 5.07
CA VAL A 34 8.83 -12.70 3.60
C VAL A 34 9.56 -11.46 3.10
N GLY A 35 9.64 -10.43 3.93
CA GLY A 35 10.22 -9.14 3.59
C GLY A 35 9.18 -8.05 3.49
N LYS A 36 9.65 -6.83 3.27
CA LYS A 36 8.80 -5.64 3.20
C LYS A 36 9.34 -4.65 2.18
N PRO A 37 8.48 -3.79 1.60
CA PRO A 37 8.95 -2.79 0.65
C PRO A 37 9.76 -1.70 1.35
N ILE A 38 10.72 -1.14 0.62
CA ILE A 38 11.50 0.02 1.05
C ILE A 38 11.20 1.11 0.03
N SER A 39 10.62 2.22 0.48
CA SER A 39 10.17 3.28 -0.41
C SER A 39 11.06 4.52 -0.42
N ASP A 40 12.08 4.59 0.42
CA ASP A 40 12.93 5.77 0.57
C ASP A 40 13.58 6.18 -0.74
N SER A 41 14.09 5.21 -1.52
CA SER A 41 14.74 5.49 -2.80
C SER A 41 13.75 5.97 -3.86
N LEU A 42 12.46 5.78 -3.65
CA LEU A 42 11.40 6.27 -4.53
C LEU A 42 10.90 7.65 -4.10
N GLY A 43 11.41 8.17 -2.98
CA GLY A 43 11.05 9.49 -2.46
C GLY A 43 9.71 9.57 -1.76
N ILE A 44 9.15 8.46 -1.33
CA ILE A 44 7.87 8.44 -0.60
C ILE A 44 8.02 7.78 0.76
N LYS A 45 7.14 8.20 1.68
CA LYS A 45 7.07 7.60 3.03
C LYS A 45 6.33 6.27 2.99
N ASN A 46 6.72 5.38 3.88
CA ASN A 46 6.19 4.03 3.99
C ASN A 46 5.61 3.83 5.39
N PHE A 47 4.36 3.40 5.47
CA PHE A 47 3.67 3.16 6.74
C PHE A 47 3.27 1.70 6.82
N PHE A 48 3.46 1.09 7.99
CA PHE A 48 3.10 -0.30 8.26
C PHE A 48 2.02 -0.32 9.33
N ILE A 49 0.76 -0.46 8.88
CA ILE A 49 -0.39 -0.50 9.79
C ILE A 49 -1.23 -1.70 9.38
N THR A 50 -1.24 -2.74 10.19
CA THR A 50 -1.97 -3.97 9.92
C THR A 50 -3.48 -3.70 9.86
N ILE A 51 -4.14 -4.19 8.81
CA ILE A 51 -5.58 -4.05 8.71
C ILE A 51 -6.27 -4.84 9.83
N SER A 52 -7.31 -4.24 10.42
CA SER A 52 -8.13 -4.89 11.43
C SER A 52 -9.60 -4.62 11.13
N GLN A 53 -10.49 -5.46 11.68
CA GLN A 53 -11.93 -5.32 11.46
C GLN A 53 -12.57 -4.26 12.35
N ASP A 54 -11.87 -3.83 13.38
CA ASP A 54 -12.36 -2.80 14.30
C ASP A 54 -11.91 -1.40 13.85
N SER A 55 -12.31 -0.38 14.59
CA SER A 55 -11.97 1.00 14.28
C SER A 55 -10.49 1.35 14.51
N GLY A 56 -9.73 0.44 15.13
CA GLY A 56 -8.31 0.67 15.44
C GLY A 56 -7.47 0.94 14.22
N PHE A 57 -7.74 0.24 13.11
CA PHE A 57 -7.02 0.48 11.85
C PHE A 57 -7.23 1.92 11.36
N ILE A 58 -8.48 2.35 11.27
CA ILE A 58 -8.82 3.71 10.80
C ILE A 58 -8.20 4.77 11.70
N GLU A 59 -8.29 4.58 13.02
CA GLU A 59 -7.72 5.52 13.98
C GLU A 59 -6.19 5.64 13.84
N SER A 60 -5.51 4.51 13.62
CA SER A 60 -4.06 4.49 13.41
C SER A 60 -3.69 5.26 12.14
N VAL A 61 -4.43 5.06 11.06
CA VAL A 61 -4.19 5.76 9.80
C VAL A 61 -4.40 7.27 9.98
N LYS A 62 -5.46 7.66 10.69
CA LYS A 62 -5.75 9.08 10.93
C LYS A 62 -4.64 9.80 11.69
N LYS A 63 -3.93 9.08 12.58
CA LYS A 63 -2.81 9.65 13.32
C LYS A 63 -1.56 9.85 12.46
N GLU A 64 -1.36 8.98 11.48
CA GLU A 64 -0.10 8.89 10.74
C GLU A 64 -0.16 9.54 9.36
N ILE A 65 -1.30 9.49 8.69
CA ILE A 65 -1.43 9.86 7.28
C ILE A 65 -2.46 10.98 7.11
N ASN A 66 -2.06 12.00 6.37
CA ASN A 66 -2.90 13.16 6.06
C ASN A 66 -3.83 12.83 4.89
N LYS A 67 -5.05 13.35 4.91
CA LYS A 67 -6.04 13.13 3.83
C LYS A 67 -5.64 13.75 2.50
N GLU A 68 -4.70 14.67 2.51
CA GLU A 68 -4.17 15.27 1.29
C GLU A 68 -3.22 14.35 0.53
N ASN A 69 -2.71 13.31 1.19
CA ASN A 69 -1.83 12.34 0.55
C ASN A 69 -2.61 11.43 -0.39
N GLN A 70 -1.94 11.01 -1.47
CA GLN A 70 -2.38 9.88 -2.28
C GLN A 70 -1.84 8.63 -1.61
N ILE A 71 -2.70 7.65 -1.34
CA ILE A 71 -2.29 6.45 -0.59
C ILE A 71 -2.31 5.23 -1.48
N LEU A 72 -1.12 4.65 -1.71
CA LEU A 72 -1.00 3.33 -2.34
C LEU A 72 -1.11 2.29 -1.23
N VAL A 73 -2.17 1.50 -1.23
CA VAL A 73 -2.43 0.49 -0.20
C VAL A 73 -1.98 -0.87 -0.71
N MET A 74 -1.15 -1.56 0.06
CA MET A 74 -0.52 -2.82 -0.35
C MET A 74 -0.68 -3.92 0.70
N CYS A 75 -0.95 -5.15 0.23
CA CYS A 75 -0.82 -6.36 1.03
C CYS A 75 0.01 -7.39 0.25
N ALA A 76 -0.14 -8.68 0.49
CA ALA A 76 0.65 -9.70 -0.22
C ALA A 76 0.25 -9.84 -1.68
N ALA A 77 -1.04 -9.95 -1.98
CA ALA A 77 -1.57 -10.24 -3.32
C ALA A 77 -2.72 -9.33 -3.76
N GLY A 78 -3.03 -8.30 -3.02
CA GLY A 78 -4.04 -7.30 -3.39
C GLY A 78 -5.43 -7.48 -2.77
N GLY A 79 -5.68 -8.58 -2.04
CA GLY A 79 -7.02 -8.87 -1.48
C GLY A 79 -7.35 -8.10 -0.21
N ARG A 80 -6.45 -8.10 0.76
CA ARG A 80 -6.66 -7.38 2.03
C ARG A 80 -6.58 -5.87 1.83
N SER A 81 -5.69 -5.44 0.95
CA SER A 81 -5.46 -4.01 0.70
C SER A 81 -6.65 -3.35 0.02
N ILE A 82 -7.41 -4.07 -0.81
CA ILE A 82 -8.59 -3.46 -1.42
C ILE A 82 -9.68 -3.20 -0.37
N ILE A 83 -9.79 -4.06 0.64
CA ILE A 83 -10.71 -3.84 1.76
C ILE A 83 -10.27 -2.60 2.53
N ALA A 84 -8.98 -2.50 2.85
CA ALA A 84 -8.44 -1.35 3.55
C ALA A 84 -8.63 -0.06 2.76
N ALA A 85 -8.38 -0.10 1.45
CA ALA A 85 -8.55 1.06 0.58
C ALA A 85 -10.00 1.54 0.56
N ASN A 86 -10.97 0.62 0.52
CA ASN A 86 -12.39 0.98 0.59
C ASN A 86 -12.76 1.62 1.91
N LEU A 87 -12.29 1.06 3.03
CA LEU A 87 -12.55 1.62 4.35
C LEU A 87 -12.03 3.06 4.45
N LEU A 88 -10.82 3.30 3.96
CA LEU A 88 -10.21 4.63 4.01
C LEU A 88 -10.86 5.60 3.03
N GLN A 89 -11.26 5.14 1.85
CA GLN A 89 -11.97 5.99 0.91
C GLN A 89 -13.29 6.47 1.49
N ASN A 90 -13.99 5.62 2.23
CA ASN A 90 -15.23 6.00 2.92
C ASN A 90 -14.98 7.05 4.01
N GLU A 91 -13.75 7.16 4.52
CA GLU A 91 -13.36 8.16 5.50
C GLU A 91 -12.83 9.45 4.86
N GLY A 92 -12.83 9.53 3.54
CA GLY A 92 -12.40 10.73 2.82
C GLY A 92 -10.96 10.74 2.33
N TYR A 93 -10.26 9.59 2.38
CA TYR A 93 -8.90 9.47 1.85
C TYR A 93 -8.90 9.17 0.36
N ASN A 94 -7.82 9.55 -0.31
CA ASN A 94 -7.57 9.21 -1.72
C ASN A 94 -6.74 7.94 -1.77
N THR A 95 -7.37 6.80 -2.03
CA THR A 95 -6.73 5.48 -1.95
C THR A 95 -6.72 4.76 -3.28
N TYR A 96 -5.65 3.99 -3.49
CA TYR A 96 -5.43 3.16 -4.68
C TYR A 96 -4.92 1.81 -4.19
N ASN A 97 -5.39 0.72 -4.80
CA ASN A 97 -4.94 -0.62 -4.42
C ASN A 97 -3.78 -1.05 -5.30
N VAL A 98 -2.68 -1.50 -4.68
CA VAL A 98 -1.59 -2.13 -5.43
C VAL A 98 -2.05 -3.56 -5.74
N SER A 99 -2.55 -3.78 -6.94
CA SER A 99 -3.30 -4.97 -7.32
C SER A 99 -2.51 -6.28 -7.24
N ASP A 100 -1.21 -6.24 -7.54
CA ASP A 100 -0.34 -7.40 -7.44
C ASP A 100 0.37 -7.52 -6.10
N GLY A 101 0.21 -6.52 -5.22
CA GLY A 101 0.74 -6.53 -3.87
C GLY A 101 2.25 -6.66 -3.80
N PHE A 102 2.72 -7.15 -2.66
CA PHE A 102 4.16 -7.34 -2.43
C PHE A 102 4.70 -8.60 -3.14
N SER A 103 3.92 -9.68 -3.14
CA SER A 103 4.38 -11.00 -3.60
C SER A 103 3.84 -11.42 -4.97
N GLY A 104 2.91 -10.67 -5.53
CA GLY A 104 2.28 -11.00 -6.80
C GLY A 104 0.93 -11.67 -6.62
N ASN A 105 0.15 -11.71 -7.72
CA ASN A 105 -1.22 -12.24 -7.72
C ASN A 105 -1.45 -13.39 -8.72
N GLY A 106 -0.37 -13.97 -9.23
CA GLY A 106 -0.45 -15.03 -10.21
C GLY A 106 -0.46 -14.56 -11.66
N GLN A 107 -0.80 -13.30 -11.90
CA GLN A 107 -0.77 -12.66 -13.22
C GLN A 107 0.34 -11.62 -13.32
N ASP A 108 0.52 -10.85 -12.27
CA ASP A 108 1.53 -9.81 -12.18
C ASP A 108 2.51 -10.14 -11.06
N LEU A 109 3.73 -9.62 -11.17
CA LEU A 109 4.87 -10.05 -10.36
C LEU A 109 4.81 -9.63 -8.88
N GLY A 110 4.19 -8.49 -8.59
CA GLY A 110 4.26 -7.88 -7.26
C GLY A 110 5.51 -7.04 -7.09
N TRP A 111 5.50 -6.22 -6.04
CA TRP A 111 6.59 -5.28 -5.72
C TRP A 111 7.95 -5.97 -5.68
N LYS A 112 8.04 -7.05 -4.91
CA LYS A 112 9.29 -7.78 -4.69
C LYS A 112 9.86 -8.38 -5.98
N ASN A 113 9.02 -9.07 -6.73
CA ASN A 113 9.47 -9.81 -7.92
C ASN A 113 9.64 -8.92 -9.14
N TYR A 114 9.00 -7.76 -9.14
CA TYR A 114 9.19 -6.78 -10.20
C TYR A 114 10.56 -6.08 -10.07
N GLY A 115 11.17 -6.16 -8.91
CA GLY A 115 12.50 -5.57 -8.68
C GLY A 115 12.47 -4.21 -8.00
N LEU A 116 11.36 -3.80 -7.40
CA LEU A 116 11.32 -2.58 -6.59
C LEU A 116 12.05 -2.81 -5.27
N PRO A 117 12.55 -1.73 -4.62
CA PRO A 117 13.36 -1.87 -3.41
C PRO A 117 12.66 -2.66 -2.32
N THR A 118 13.35 -3.68 -1.80
CA THR A 118 12.81 -4.62 -0.81
C THR A 118 13.87 -4.93 0.22
N ASN A 119 13.43 -5.06 1.45
CA ASN A 119 14.27 -5.50 2.57
C ASN A 119 14.22 -7.01 2.72
#